data_a4b2ce4b24eac83713bc1f27df90d6a6
#
_entry.id   a4b2ce4b24eac83713bc1f27df90d6a6
#
_cell.length_a   1.000
_cell.length_b   1.000
_cell.length_c   1.000
_cell.angle_alpha   90.00
_cell.angle_beta   90.00
_cell.angle_gamma   90.00
#
_symmetry.space_group_name_H-M   'P 1'
#
loop_
_entity.id
_entity.type
_entity.pdbx_description
1 polymer ?
#
loop_
_entity_poly.entity_id
_entity_poly.type
_entity_poly.pdbx_seq_one_letter_code
_entity_poly.pdbx_strand_id
1 'polypeptide(L)'
;MYSWFERRLPTFPLEDPVTPPRGFFSFVWACTKGARGWILLIALTSAALAAYEAALFAMMGRVVDWLSSATPAEFGGRHFGTLAGFAAILAGSALLIALHTMVKHQVLAINFPMRLRWLFHRLMLDQSLSFYANEFAGRVTTKIMQTALAVRDALFMSVDVVIGVAAYLIGILALAASFDWRLMIPLALWALGYGAACAFFVPRLGAVGSRQADARALMTGRITDAYSNITTVKLFSHTRREADHARRAMEAFKATGDAQMRLVSAFEIVNHLLSTLLLVGASGLALYLWMHGRASAGVVAAVIAMALRLSSYSHWIMWEMTELFENVGTIQDGINTLTKVRSVVDAPDARPLAVNRGEIVFDNVRFAHEDNDRAVFDGLNLTIRPGERIGLIGRSGAGKSTLVNLLLRFYDVGGGTIRIDGQDIAHVTQDSLRSAIGMVTQDTSLLHRTMRDNLLYGRPDATEREMQDASARAEASEFIDRLRDRHGRSGYDVEVGERGVKLSGGQRQRVAIARVMLKDAPILVLDEATSALDSEVEVAIQRSLDSLMSGKTVIAIAHRLSTIAAMDRLIVLDEGRIVEEGTHQQLLQAGGIYAALWAHQSGGFLGETAEAEGAEQ
;
A
#
# COMPACT_ATOMS: atom_id res chain seq x y z
N MET A 1 5.82 -33.52 1.16
CA MET A 1 5.99 -32.98 2.53
C MET A 1 5.85 -31.46 2.55
N TYR A 2 6.59 -30.70 1.72
CA TYR A 2 6.55 -29.24 1.68
C TYR A 2 5.14 -28.68 1.41
N SER A 3 4.44 -29.16 0.40
CA SER A 3 3.11 -28.70 0.01
C SER A 3 2.04 -28.88 1.10
N TRP A 4 2.26 -29.78 2.06
CA TRP A 4 1.39 -29.93 3.22
C TRP A 4 1.52 -28.75 4.18
N PHE A 5 2.75 -28.29 4.45
CA PHE A 5 3.01 -27.12 5.27
C PHE A 5 2.56 -25.82 4.57
N GLU A 6 2.83 -25.66 3.28
CA GLU A 6 2.46 -24.50 2.46
C GLU A 6 0.96 -24.19 2.50
N ARG A 7 0.12 -25.23 2.59
CA ARG A 7 -1.35 -25.10 2.61
C ARG A 7 -1.94 -24.83 3.99
N ARG A 8 -1.14 -24.78 5.05
CA ARG A 8 -1.65 -24.69 6.43
C ARG A 8 -2.07 -23.29 6.86
N LEU A 9 -1.54 -22.26 6.24
CA LEU A 9 -1.96 -20.88 6.46
C LEU A 9 -2.69 -20.37 5.22
N PRO A 10 -4.01 -20.05 5.32
CA PRO A 10 -4.76 -19.47 4.21
C PRO A 10 -4.18 -18.13 3.80
N THR A 11 -3.65 -18.05 2.58
CA THR A 11 -2.99 -16.84 2.05
C THR A 11 -3.99 -15.77 1.65
N PHE A 12 -5.15 -16.17 1.11
CA PHE A 12 -6.19 -15.29 0.58
C PHE A 12 -7.54 -15.53 1.28
N PRO A 13 -7.71 -15.05 2.53
CA PRO A 13 -8.97 -15.21 3.25
C PRO A 13 -10.10 -14.41 2.59
N LEU A 14 -11.32 -14.95 2.63
CA LEU A 14 -12.53 -14.30 2.10
C LEU A 14 -13.15 -13.31 3.10
N GLU A 15 -12.77 -13.39 4.37
CA GLU A 15 -13.27 -12.48 5.43
C GLU A 15 -13.02 -11.01 5.04
N ASP A 16 -13.99 -10.14 5.33
CA ASP A 16 -13.83 -8.72 5.09
C ASP A 16 -12.74 -8.13 5.97
N PRO A 17 -11.87 -7.27 5.40
CA PRO A 17 -10.78 -6.68 6.14
C PRO A 17 -11.33 -5.68 7.16
N VAL A 18 -10.93 -5.84 8.41
CA VAL A 18 -11.23 -4.90 9.49
C VAL A 18 -10.10 -3.88 9.58
N THR A 19 -10.42 -2.60 9.71
CA THR A 19 -9.42 -1.55 9.93
C THR A 19 -8.61 -1.88 11.20
N PRO A 20 -7.28 -2.03 11.10
CA PRO A 20 -6.46 -2.38 12.24
C PRO A 20 -6.36 -1.22 13.24
N PRO A 21 -6.08 -1.48 14.52
CA PRO A 21 -5.94 -0.45 15.54
C PRO A 21 -4.67 0.40 15.33
N ARG A 22 -4.68 1.66 15.79
CA ARG A 22 -3.57 2.63 15.61
C ARG A 22 -2.34 2.36 16.49
N GLY A 23 -2.48 1.63 17.61
CA GLY A 23 -1.35 1.33 18.50
C GLY A 23 -0.40 0.30 17.90
N PHE A 24 0.93 0.49 18.02
CA PHE A 24 1.93 -0.40 17.43
C PHE A 24 1.71 -1.88 17.83
N PHE A 25 1.69 -2.18 19.13
CA PHE A 25 1.52 -3.58 19.59
C PHE A 25 0.15 -4.16 19.25
N SER A 26 -0.90 -3.35 19.33
CA SER A 26 -2.26 -3.78 18.97
C SER A 26 -2.39 -4.01 17.46
N PHE A 27 -1.71 -3.20 16.64
CA PHE A 27 -1.63 -3.39 15.19
C PHE A 27 -0.92 -4.70 14.84
N VAL A 28 0.29 -4.92 15.37
CA VAL A 28 1.05 -6.15 15.13
C VAL A 28 0.25 -7.36 15.62
N TRP A 29 -0.39 -7.29 16.81
CA TRP A 29 -1.24 -8.36 17.33
C TRP A 29 -2.46 -8.64 16.44
N ALA A 30 -3.08 -7.61 15.86
CA ALA A 30 -4.17 -7.78 14.89
C ALA A 30 -3.68 -8.48 13.62
N CYS A 31 -2.49 -8.12 13.12
CA CYS A 31 -1.87 -8.75 11.95
C CYS A 31 -1.59 -10.25 12.14
N THR A 32 -1.34 -10.71 13.40
CA THR A 32 -1.09 -12.15 13.67
C THR A 32 -2.36 -13.01 13.66
N LYS A 33 -3.55 -12.44 13.49
CA LYS A 33 -4.80 -13.20 13.46
C LYS A 33 -4.76 -14.31 12.40
N GLY A 34 -5.01 -15.55 12.84
CA GLY A 34 -4.94 -16.75 12.00
C GLY A 34 -3.55 -17.40 11.89
N ALA A 35 -2.48 -16.72 12.31
CA ALA A 35 -1.11 -17.25 12.31
C ALA A 35 -0.56 -17.52 13.73
N ARG A 36 -1.27 -17.11 14.79
CA ARG A 36 -0.80 -17.15 16.20
C ARG A 36 -0.28 -18.51 16.65
N GLY A 37 -0.98 -19.60 16.30
CA GLY A 37 -0.56 -20.94 16.67
C GLY A 37 0.78 -21.33 16.05
N TRP A 38 1.03 -20.92 14.80
CA TRP A 38 2.30 -21.16 14.11
C TRP A 38 3.43 -20.29 14.66
N ILE A 39 3.15 -19.06 15.02
CA ILE A 39 4.12 -18.14 15.68
C ILE A 39 4.49 -18.72 17.06
N LEU A 40 3.54 -19.21 17.84
CA LEU A 40 3.82 -19.88 19.11
C LEU A 40 4.67 -21.13 18.91
N LEU A 41 4.40 -21.93 17.87
CA LEU A 41 5.17 -23.13 17.56
C LEU A 41 6.63 -22.80 17.20
N ILE A 42 6.86 -21.72 16.43
CA ILE A 42 8.24 -21.25 16.16
C ILE A 42 8.91 -20.82 17.48
N ALA A 43 8.23 -20.07 18.33
CA ALA A 43 8.76 -19.62 19.61
C ALA A 43 9.17 -20.80 20.51
N LEU A 44 8.32 -21.83 20.60
CA LEU A 44 8.61 -23.05 21.35
C LEU A 44 9.79 -23.83 20.75
N THR A 45 9.85 -23.97 19.43
CA THR A 45 10.96 -24.66 18.76
C THR A 45 12.26 -23.87 18.85
N SER A 46 12.26 -22.52 18.79
CA SER A 46 13.42 -21.67 19.04
C SER A 46 13.95 -21.84 20.48
N ALA A 47 13.06 -21.81 21.46
CA ALA A 47 13.46 -22.06 22.86
C ALA A 47 14.03 -23.48 23.06
N ALA A 48 13.44 -24.49 22.44
CA ALA A 48 13.93 -25.86 22.49
C ALA A 48 15.31 -26.01 21.84
N LEU A 49 15.54 -25.34 20.69
CA LEU A 49 16.85 -25.30 20.03
C LEU A 49 17.91 -24.61 20.92
N ALA A 50 17.55 -23.52 21.58
CA ALA A 50 18.43 -22.82 22.52
C ALA A 50 18.79 -23.71 23.72
N ALA A 51 17.84 -24.42 24.30
CA ALA A 51 18.10 -25.39 25.38
C ALA A 51 18.96 -26.56 24.91
N TYR A 52 18.73 -27.05 23.69
CA TYR A 52 19.57 -28.06 23.07
C TYR A 52 21.02 -27.58 22.90
N GLU A 53 21.26 -26.36 22.41
CA GLU A 53 22.63 -25.80 22.29
C GLU A 53 23.32 -25.72 23.67
N ALA A 54 22.62 -25.29 24.72
CA ALA A 54 23.18 -25.29 26.06
C ALA A 54 23.57 -26.71 26.53
N ALA A 55 22.76 -27.72 26.22
CA ALA A 55 23.04 -29.11 26.55
C ALA A 55 24.30 -29.65 25.84
N LEU A 56 24.61 -29.17 24.62
CA LEU A 56 25.84 -29.56 23.90
C LEU A 56 27.10 -29.21 24.67
N PHE A 57 27.15 -28.08 25.37
CA PHE A 57 28.30 -27.70 26.19
C PHE A 57 28.45 -28.62 27.41
N ALA A 58 27.36 -29.04 28.04
CA ALA A 58 27.39 -30.02 29.10
C ALA A 58 27.91 -31.38 28.61
N MET A 59 27.48 -31.80 27.42
CA MET A 59 27.96 -33.04 26.79
C MET A 59 29.45 -32.95 26.47
N MET A 60 29.90 -31.86 25.85
CA MET A 60 31.31 -31.62 25.55
C MET A 60 32.19 -31.67 26.81
N GLY A 61 31.78 -30.98 27.88
CA GLY A 61 32.47 -31.00 29.14
C GLY A 61 32.65 -32.42 29.69
N ARG A 62 31.56 -33.22 29.69
CA ARG A 62 31.62 -34.62 30.14
C ARG A 62 32.54 -35.49 29.31
N VAL A 63 32.52 -35.32 27.97
CA VAL A 63 33.40 -36.09 27.08
C VAL A 63 34.86 -35.76 27.36
N VAL A 64 35.22 -34.47 27.56
CA VAL A 64 36.57 -34.05 27.90
C VAL A 64 37.03 -34.63 29.25
N ASP A 65 36.13 -34.67 30.25
CA ASP A 65 36.43 -35.27 31.54
C ASP A 65 36.70 -36.78 31.46
N TRP A 66 35.92 -37.49 30.65
CA TRP A 66 36.15 -38.95 30.44
C TRP A 66 37.45 -39.19 29.68
N LEU A 67 37.79 -38.38 28.66
CA LEU A 67 39.06 -38.48 27.93
C LEU A 67 40.24 -38.22 28.84
N SER A 68 40.13 -37.35 29.82
CA SER A 68 41.22 -37.04 30.77
C SER A 68 41.38 -38.08 31.87
N SER A 69 40.36 -38.94 32.15
CA SER A 69 40.33 -39.89 33.27
C SER A 69 40.37 -41.38 32.86
N ALA A 70 40.08 -41.74 31.62
CA ALA A 70 40.00 -43.11 31.14
C ALA A 70 41.11 -43.47 30.15
N THR A 71 41.54 -44.72 30.15
CA THR A 71 42.42 -45.26 29.10
C THR A 71 41.60 -45.53 27.83
N PRO A 72 42.21 -45.47 26.62
CA PRO A 72 41.49 -45.73 25.36
C PRO A 72 40.77 -47.07 25.31
N ALA A 73 41.31 -48.10 25.97
CA ALA A 73 40.74 -49.44 26.01
C ALA A 73 39.49 -49.54 26.88
N GLU A 74 39.40 -48.78 27.96
CA GLU A 74 38.24 -48.75 28.89
C GLU A 74 37.16 -47.81 28.44
N PHE A 75 37.47 -46.80 27.62
CA PHE A 75 36.59 -45.73 27.25
C PHE A 75 35.34 -46.24 26.51
N GLY A 76 35.51 -47.13 25.53
CA GLY A 76 34.38 -47.62 24.68
C GLY A 76 33.38 -48.44 25.48
N GLY A 77 33.85 -49.34 26.39
CA GLY A 77 32.95 -50.22 27.15
C GLY A 77 32.21 -49.50 28.27
N ARG A 78 32.86 -48.59 29.01
CA ARG A 78 32.34 -47.91 30.18
C ARG A 78 31.34 -46.80 29.86
N HIS A 79 31.53 -46.12 28.74
CA HIS A 79 30.71 -44.94 28.40
C HIS A 79 29.82 -45.12 27.17
N PHE A 80 29.75 -46.31 26.58
CA PHE A 80 28.99 -46.59 25.33
C PHE A 80 27.53 -46.19 25.43
N GLY A 81 26.85 -46.50 26.51
CA GLY A 81 25.40 -46.15 26.69
C GLY A 81 25.18 -44.65 26.75
N THR A 82 26.06 -43.88 27.38
CA THR A 82 25.94 -42.43 27.48
C THR A 82 26.30 -41.77 26.14
N LEU A 83 27.33 -42.31 25.43
CA LEU A 83 27.67 -41.84 24.08
C LEU A 83 26.54 -42.10 23.08
N ALA A 84 25.90 -43.29 23.19
CA ALA A 84 24.71 -43.62 22.40
C ALA A 84 23.53 -42.64 22.70
N GLY A 85 23.36 -42.28 23.99
CA GLY A 85 22.40 -41.24 24.39
C GLY A 85 22.71 -39.87 23.81
N PHE A 86 23.98 -39.46 23.78
CA PHE A 86 24.42 -38.22 23.14
C PHE A 86 24.16 -38.25 21.63
N ALA A 87 24.50 -39.34 20.96
CA ALA A 87 24.22 -39.53 19.53
C ALA A 87 22.72 -39.46 19.25
N ALA A 88 21.87 -40.03 20.11
CA ALA A 88 20.42 -39.92 19.99
C ALA A 88 19.90 -38.48 20.16
N ILE A 89 20.45 -37.70 21.09
CA ILE A 89 20.13 -36.28 21.26
C ILE A 89 20.56 -35.49 20.02
N LEU A 90 21.75 -35.74 19.47
CA LEU A 90 22.24 -35.12 18.24
C LEU A 90 21.34 -35.47 17.04
N ALA A 91 20.94 -36.74 16.89
CA ALA A 91 20.02 -37.16 15.84
C ALA A 91 18.61 -36.54 16.00
N GLY A 92 18.13 -36.44 17.26
CA GLY A 92 16.86 -35.81 17.58
C GLY A 92 16.80 -34.34 17.24
N SER A 93 17.91 -33.62 17.36
CA SER A 93 17.99 -32.20 16.97
C SER A 93 17.69 -31.95 15.50
N ALA A 94 18.07 -32.90 14.61
CA ALA A 94 17.77 -32.79 13.19
C ALA A 94 16.25 -32.74 12.92
N LEU A 95 15.45 -33.49 13.69
CA LEU A 95 13.99 -33.46 13.60
C LEU A 95 13.43 -32.12 14.11
N LEU A 96 13.98 -31.61 15.23
CA LEU A 96 13.59 -30.34 15.79
C LEU A 96 13.90 -29.17 14.82
N ILE A 97 15.11 -29.18 14.23
CA ILE A 97 15.50 -28.20 13.22
C ILE A 97 14.61 -28.31 11.97
N ALA A 98 14.33 -29.54 11.52
CA ALA A 98 13.46 -29.77 10.39
C ALA A 98 12.05 -29.20 10.65
N LEU A 99 11.46 -29.46 11.82
CA LEU A 99 10.15 -28.90 12.19
C LEU A 99 10.20 -27.37 12.26
N HIS A 100 11.19 -26.80 12.93
CA HIS A 100 11.38 -25.35 13.02
C HIS A 100 11.48 -24.71 11.63
N THR A 101 12.34 -25.24 10.78
CA THR A 101 12.55 -24.76 9.40
C THR A 101 11.31 -24.91 8.55
N MET A 102 10.58 -26.04 8.63
CA MET A 102 9.34 -26.22 7.88
C MET A 102 8.28 -25.20 8.30
N VAL A 103 8.10 -24.95 9.57
CA VAL A 103 7.13 -23.97 10.05
C VAL A 103 7.56 -22.56 9.67
N LYS A 104 8.83 -22.18 9.92
CA LYS A 104 9.34 -20.85 9.62
C LYS A 104 9.28 -20.53 8.13
N HIS A 105 9.78 -21.42 7.28
CA HIS A 105 9.95 -21.14 5.85
C HIS A 105 8.71 -21.51 5.03
N GLN A 106 8.10 -22.69 5.24
CA GLN A 106 7.01 -23.16 4.39
C GLN A 106 5.63 -22.63 4.84
N VAL A 107 5.39 -22.49 6.14
CA VAL A 107 4.10 -21.98 6.62
C VAL A 107 4.08 -20.46 6.64
N LEU A 108 5.12 -19.81 7.21
CA LEU A 108 5.03 -18.38 7.54
C LEU A 108 5.79 -17.46 6.59
N ALA A 109 7.00 -17.79 6.14
CA ALA A 109 7.88 -16.84 5.45
C ALA A 109 7.25 -16.19 4.20
N ILE A 110 6.47 -16.95 3.44
CA ILE A 110 5.78 -16.45 2.24
C ILE A 110 4.28 -16.22 2.50
N ASN A 111 3.60 -17.18 3.11
CA ASN A 111 2.14 -17.11 3.24
C ASN A 111 1.69 -15.99 4.17
N PHE A 112 2.42 -15.74 5.27
CA PHE A 112 2.03 -14.72 6.24
C PHE A 112 2.09 -13.30 5.66
N PRO A 113 3.19 -12.83 5.05
CA PRO A 113 3.21 -11.51 4.42
C PRO A 113 2.28 -11.41 3.21
N MET A 114 2.07 -12.49 2.44
CA MET A 114 1.10 -12.48 1.34
C MET A 114 -0.34 -12.35 1.85
N ARG A 115 -0.66 -13.03 2.97
CA ARG A 115 -1.95 -12.85 3.65
C ARG A 115 -2.17 -11.40 4.08
N LEU A 116 -1.16 -10.76 4.67
CA LEU A 116 -1.24 -9.36 5.08
C LEU A 116 -1.39 -8.42 3.87
N ARG A 117 -0.61 -8.65 2.81
CA ARG A 117 -0.73 -7.88 1.55
C ARG A 117 -2.12 -7.97 0.96
N TRP A 118 -2.72 -9.15 0.97
CA TRP A 118 -4.08 -9.35 0.50
C TRP A 118 -5.10 -8.58 1.34
N LEU A 119 -5.03 -8.70 2.66
CA LEU A 119 -5.92 -7.99 3.57
C LEU A 119 -5.76 -6.46 3.46
N PHE A 120 -4.53 -5.97 3.41
CA PHE A 120 -4.24 -4.55 3.25
C PHE A 120 -4.67 -4.02 1.88
N HIS A 121 -4.48 -4.81 0.82
CA HIS A 121 -4.95 -4.45 -0.51
C HIS A 121 -6.48 -4.30 -0.55
N ARG A 122 -7.23 -5.28 -0.02
CA ARG A 122 -8.69 -5.19 0.09
C ARG A 122 -9.13 -3.98 0.94
N LEU A 123 -8.46 -3.76 2.08
CA LEU A 123 -8.74 -2.60 2.93
C LEU A 123 -8.57 -1.28 2.18
N MET A 124 -7.54 -1.18 1.34
CA MET A 124 -7.32 0.03 0.54
C MET A 124 -8.31 0.15 -0.63
N LEU A 125 -8.69 -0.94 -1.28
CA LEU A 125 -9.74 -0.88 -2.33
C LEU A 125 -11.06 -0.29 -1.81
N ASP A 126 -11.38 -0.55 -0.55
CA ASP A 126 -12.58 -0.03 0.10
C ASP A 126 -12.39 1.41 0.65
N GLN A 127 -11.21 2.03 0.51
CA GLN A 127 -10.95 3.36 1.04
C GLN A 127 -11.66 4.44 0.23
N SER A 128 -11.99 5.56 0.88
CA SER A 128 -12.71 6.67 0.25
C SER A 128 -11.87 7.37 -0.83
N LEU A 129 -12.53 7.96 -1.84
CA LEU A 129 -11.84 8.68 -2.93
C LEU A 129 -11.02 9.88 -2.39
N SER A 130 -11.50 10.55 -1.34
CA SER A 130 -10.79 11.65 -0.65
C SER A 130 -9.40 11.24 -0.18
N PHE A 131 -9.22 10.00 0.28
CA PHE A 131 -7.91 9.45 0.64
C PHE A 131 -6.97 9.43 -0.57
N TYR A 132 -7.44 8.95 -1.72
CA TYR A 132 -6.64 8.85 -2.95
C TYR A 132 -6.36 10.19 -3.62
N ALA A 133 -7.20 11.20 -3.39
CA ALA A 133 -6.96 12.57 -3.86
C ALA A 133 -5.71 13.18 -3.20
N ASN A 134 -5.42 12.80 -1.94
CA ASN A 134 -4.31 13.32 -1.16
C ASN A 134 -3.10 12.37 -1.07
N GLU A 135 -3.19 11.16 -1.64
CA GLU A 135 -2.13 10.15 -1.59
C GLU A 135 -1.73 9.65 -2.98
N PHE A 136 -0.43 9.51 -3.21
CA PHE A 136 0.07 8.92 -4.45
C PHE A 136 -0.11 7.40 -4.44
N ALA A 137 -0.75 6.83 -5.48
CA ALA A 137 -1.02 5.40 -5.61
C ALA A 137 0.26 4.54 -5.47
N GLY A 138 1.37 4.96 -6.07
CA GLY A 138 2.66 4.29 -5.93
C GLY A 138 3.17 4.24 -4.48
N ARG A 139 2.98 5.32 -3.71
CA ARG A 139 3.34 5.38 -2.28
C ARG A 139 2.48 4.44 -1.45
N VAL A 140 1.17 4.41 -1.67
CA VAL A 140 0.25 3.50 -0.98
C VAL A 140 0.63 2.05 -1.26
N THR A 141 0.87 1.69 -2.52
CA THR A 141 1.30 0.34 -2.92
C THR A 141 2.61 -0.07 -2.23
N THR A 142 3.62 0.81 -2.25
CA THR A 142 4.91 0.56 -1.59
C THR A 142 4.74 0.33 -0.10
N LYS A 143 3.93 1.15 0.59
CA LYS A 143 3.64 1.02 2.02
C LYS A 143 2.96 -0.30 2.34
N ILE A 144 1.93 -0.72 1.58
CA ILE A 144 1.28 -2.02 1.76
C ILE A 144 2.30 -3.17 1.66
N MET A 145 3.11 -3.15 0.60
CA MET A 145 4.06 -4.23 0.33
C MET A 145 5.15 -4.32 1.38
N GLN A 146 5.70 -3.18 1.82
CA GLN A 146 6.78 -3.12 2.79
C GLN A 146 6.28 -3.38 4.22
N THR A 147 5.13 -2.82 4.63
CA THR A 147 4.57 -3.04 5.97
C THR A 147 4.29 -4.51 6.23
N ALA A 148 3.76 -5.25 5.25
CA ALA A 148 3.50 -6.67 5.39
C ALA A 148 4.79 -7.49 5.61
N LEU A 149 5.89 -7.12 4.94
CA LEU A 149 7.20 -7.74 5.15
C LEU A 149 7.78 -7.34 6.50
N ALA A 150 7.75 -6.06 6.84
CA ALA A 150 8.28 -5.55 8.09
C ALA A 150 7.60 -6.18 9.32
N VAL A 151 6.28 -6.43 9.27
CA VAL A 151 5.56 -7.15 10.33
C VAL A 151 6.07 -8.59 10.46
N ARG A 152 6.29 -9.31 9.34
CA ARG A 152 6.86 -10.66 9.36
C ARG A 152 8.25 -10.65 9.98
N ASP A 153 9.13 -9.77 9.50
CA ASP A 153 10.53 -9.72 9.91
C ASP A 153 10.66 -9.31 11.39
N ALA A 154 9.91 -8.30 11.82
CA ALA A 154 9.84 -7.91 13.22
C ALA A 154 9.35 -9.05 14.14
N LEU A 155 8.38 -9.86 13.69
CA LEU A 155 7.92 -11.03 14.44
C LEU A 155 8.98 -12.13 14.49
N PHE A 156 9.66 -12.45 13.38
CA PHE A 156 10.70 -13.47 13.35
C PHE A 156 11.89 -13.07 14.20
N MET A 157 12.36 -11.83 14.07
CA MET A 157 13.44 -11.29 14.90
C MET A 157 13.07 -11.26 16.39
N SER A 158 11.84 -10.87 16.72
CA SER A 158 11.38 -10.89 18.10
C SER A 158 11.37 -12.32 18.68
N VAL A 159 10.99 -13.33 17.91
CA VAL A 159 11.04 -14.72 18.34
C VAL A 159 12.49 -15.21 18.47
N ASP A 160 13.30 -14.99 17.46
CA ASP A 160 14.68 -15.52 17.44
C ASP A 160 15.58 -14.79 18.44
N VAL A 161 15.48 -13.45 18.55
CA VAL A 161 16.32 -12.65 19.44
C VAL A 161 15.76 -12.64 20.88
N VAL A 162 14.47 -12.28 21.07
CA VAL A 162 13.96 -12.13 22.44
C VAL A 162 13.76 -13.50 23.09
N ILE A 163 13.13 -14.45 22.40
CA ILE A 163 12.82 -15.77 22.97
C ILE A 163 14.04 -16.70 22.89
N GLY A 164 14.65 -16.84 21.70
CA GLY A 164 15.79 -17.73 21.48
C GLY A 164 17.01 -17.34 22.30
N VAL A 165 17.43 -16.07 22.23
CA VAL A 165 18.60 -15.58 22.98
C VAL A 165 18.36 -15.59 24.50
N ALA A 166 17.15 -15.19 24.94
CA ALA A 166 16.82 -15.24 26.38
C ALA A 166 16.85 -16.68 26.90
N ALA A 167 16.26 -17.63 26.19
CA ALA A 167 16.28 -19.05 26.55
C ALA A 167 17.72 -19.61 26.57
N TYR A 168 18.53 -19.21 25.56
CA TYR A 168 19.94 -19.59 25.48
C TYR A 168 20.74 -19.03 26.67
N LEU A 169 20.60 -17.74 26.98
CA LEU A 169 21.31 -17.08 28.09
C LEU A 169 20.93 -17.70 29.44
N ILE A 170 19.65 -17.96 29.68
CA ILE A 170 19.17 -18.65 30.87
C ILE A 170 19.80 -20.07 30.95
N GLY A 171 19.81 -20.79 29.83
CA GLY A 171 20.39 -22.15 29.76
C GLY A 171 21.86 -22.19 30.09
N ILE A 172 22.68 -21.29 29.53
CA ILE A 172 24.14 -21.27 29.81
C ILE A 172 24.47 -20.76 31.22
N LEU A 173 23.69 -19.80 31.75
CA LEU A 173 23.87 -19.34 33.14
C LEU A 173 23.53 -20.48 34.13
N ALA A 174 22.42 -21.17 33.90
CA ALA A 174 22.05 -22.33 34.73
C ALA A 174 23.08 -23.45 34.65
N LEU A 175 23.63 -23.71 33.44
CA LEU A 175 24.65 -24.71 33.24
C LEU A 175 25.97 -24.31 33.93
N ALA A 176 26.43 -23.07 33.80
CA ALA A 176 27.63 -22.54 34.46
C ALA A 176 27.46 -22.61 35.98
N ALA A 177 26.29 -22.25 36.51
CA ALA A 177 25.97 -22.34 37.94
C ALA A 177 26.00 -23.81 38.45
N SER A 178 25.62 -24.77 37.60
CA SER A 178 25.63 -26.22 37.97
C SER A 178 27.05 -26.78 38.11
N PHE A 179 28.04 -26.16 37.45
CA PHE A 179 29.44 -26.49 37.60
C PHE A 179 30.04 -25.85 38.88
N ASP A 180 30.02 -24.52 38.93
CA ASP A 180 30.35 -23.68 40.09
C ASP A 180 29.64 -22.32 39.89
N TRP A 181 28.88 -21.86 40.89
CA TRP A 181 28.12 -20.62 40.82
C TRP A 181 28.96 -19.38 40.43
N ARG A 182 30.28 -19.40 40.71
CA ARG A 182 31.21 -18.32 40.39
C ARG A 182 31.39 -18.17 38.88
N LEU A 183 31.30 -19.26 38.12
CA LEU A 183 31.42 -19.25 36.66
C LEU A 183 30.27 -18.51 35.99
N MET A 184 29.14 -18.37 36.69
CA MET A 184 28.02 -17.53 36.21
C MET A 184 28.34 -16.03 36.20
N ILE A 185 29.27 -15.57 37.09
CA ILE A 185 29.58 -14.14 37.30
C ILE A 185 30.06 -13.45 36.02
N PRO A 186 31.15 -13.92 35.33
CA PRO A 186 31.61 -13.27 34.10
C PRO A 186 30.59 -13.29 32.99
N LEU A 187 29.75 -14.35 32.88
CA LEU A 187 28.67 -14.45 31.89
C LEU A 187 27.57 -13.43 32.19
N ALA A 188 27.14 -13.32 33.47
CA ALA A 188 26.13 -12.37 33.90
C ALA A 188 26.61 -10.91 33.75
N LEU A 189 27.85 -10.61 34.12
CA LEU A 189 28.43 -9.27 33.95
C LEU A 189 28.50 -8.88 32.47
N TRP A 190 28.90 -9.82 31.62
CA TRP A 190 28.88 -9.59 30.17
C TRP A 190 27.45 -9.32 29.67
N ALA A 191 26.45 -10.13 30.09
CA ALA A 191 25.05 -9.95 29.67
C ALA A 191 24.51 -8.58 30.10
N LEU A 192 24.83 -8.13 31.32
CA LEU A 192 24.48 -6.79 31.80
C LEU A 192 25.17 -5.67 31.01
N GLY A 193 26.47 -5.82 30.77
CA GLY A 193 27.26 -4.87 29.98
C GLY A 193 26.78 -4.77 28.54
N TYR A 194 26.50 -5.92 27.92
CA TYR A 194 25.95 -5.97 26.56
C TYR A 194 24.53 -5.37 26.50
N GLY A 195 23.67 -5.70 27.48
CA GLY A 195 22.35 -5.07 27.60
C GLY A 195 22.42 -3.56 27.77
N ALA A 196 23.37 -3.04 28.57
CA ALA A 196 23.62 -1.61 28.72
C ALA A 196 24.13 -0.98 27.41
N ALA A 197 25.02 -1.66 26.68
CA ALA A 197 25.48 -1.21 25.36
C ALA A 197 24.30 -1.15 24.37
N CYS A 198 23.46 -2.17 24.32
CA CYS A 198 22.24 -2.16 23.50
C CYS A 198 21.32 -0.98 23.89
N ALA A 199 21.06 -0.78 25.17
CA ALA A 199 20.20 0.32 25.66
C ALA A 199 20.78 1.71 25.30
N PHE A 200 22.10 1.83 25.15
CA PHE A 200 22.76 3.08 24.74
C PHE A 200 22.75 3.29 23.21
N PHE A 201 23.19 2.27 22.45
CA PHE A 201 23.42 2.41 21.01
C PHE A 201 22.13 2.26 20.18
N VAL A 202 21.26 1.34 20.55
CA VAL A 202 20.08 0.98 19.76
C VAL A 202 19.10 2.14 19.55
N PRO A 203 18.69 2.95 20.57
CA PRO A 203 17.84 4.11 20.35
C PRO A 203 18.49 5.18 19.47
N ARG A 204 19.84 5.33 19.57
CA ARG A 204 20.60 6.29 18.75
C ARG A 204 20.67 5.86 17.30
N LEU A 205 20.89 4.58 17.04
CA LEU A 205 20.83 3.98 15.70
C LEU A 205 19.44 4.17 15.09
N GLY A 206 18.38 3.93 15.87
CA GLY A 206 17.01 4.17 15.42
C GLY A 206 16.74 5.63 15.03
N ALA A 207 17.20 6.60 15.84
CA ALA A 207 17.05 8.02 15.54
C ALA A 207 17.85 8.48 14.30
N VAL A 208 19.04 7.91 14.06
CA VAL A 208 19.81 8.18 12.84
C VAL A 208 19.19 7.47 11.65
N GLY A 209 18.70 6.24 11.82
CA GLY A 209 18.00 5.47 10.80
C GLY A 209 16.76 6.18 10.27
N SER A 210 15.95 6.80 11.14
CA SER A 210 14.81 7.64 10.73
C SER A 210 15.26 8.80 9.83
N ARG A 211 16.29 9.55 10.24
CA ARG A 211 16.83 10.66 9.43
C ARG A 211 17.38 10.18 8.08
N GLN A 212 17.98 8.99 8.06
CA GLN A 212 18.47 8.37 6.83
C GLN A 212 17.33 7.96 5.90
N ALA A 213 16.22 7.44 6.45
CA ALA A 213 15.02 7.13 5.69
C ALA A 213 14.41 8.38 5.03
N ASP A 214 14.33 9.50 5.76
CA ASP A 214 13.86 10.78 5.23
C ASP A 214 14.77 11.29 4.10
N ALA A 215 16.10 11.24 4.29
CA ALA A 215 17.07 11.64 3.27
C ALA A 215 17.02 10.73 2.03
N ARG A 216 16.81 9.42 2.22
CA ARG A 216 16.59 8.44 1.13
C ARG A 216 15.32 8.77 0.34
N ALA A 217 14.22 9.06 1.05
CA ALA A 217 12.95 9.43 0.43
C ALA A 217 13.08 10.71 -0.41
N LEU A 218 13.77 11.73 0.11
CA LEU A 218 14.04 12.98 -0.61
C LEU A 218 14.90 12.73 -1.86
N MET A 219 15.97 11.95 -1.73
CA MET A 219 16.85 11.58 -2.86
C MET A 219 16.06 10.84 -3.94
N THR A 220 15.32 9.80 -3.54
CA THR A 220 14.50 9.02 -4.48
C THR A 220 13.44 9.89 -5.14
N GLY A 221 12.78 10.77 -4.36
CA GLY A 221 11.78 11.71 -4.89
C GLY A 221 12.34 12.63 -5.98
N ARG A 222 13.50 13.24 -5.76
CA ARG A 222 14.14 14.11 -6.76
C ARG A 222 14.55 13.38 -8.03
N ILE A 223 15.08 12.16 -7.91
CA ILE A 223 15.47 11.33 -9.06
C ILE A 223 14.22 10.90 -9.84
N THR A 224 13.17 10.48 -9.14
CA THR A 224 11.90 10.08 -9.76
C THR A 224 11.24 11.26 -10.47
N ASP A 225 11.26 12.46 -9.88
CA ASP A 225 10.71 13.67 -10.49
C ASP A 225 11.41 13.99 -11.81
N ALA A 226 12.76 13.98 -11.83
CA ALA A 226 13.54 14.21 -13.04
C ALA A 226 13.22 13.17 -14.13
N TYR A 227 13.04 11.89 -13.78
CA TYR A 227 12.73 10.84 -14.77
C TYR A 227 11.27 10.88 -15.23
N SER A 228 10.34 11.20 -14.36
CA SER A 228 8.92 11.37 -14.71
C SER A 228 8.72 12.54 -15.65
N ASN A 229 9.53 13.59 -15.50
CA ASN A 229 9.50 14.80 -16.34
C ASN A 229 10.68 14.85 -17.33
N ILE A 230 11.22 13.71 -17.75
CA ILE A 230 12.44 13.63 -18.57
C ILE A 230 12.34 14.41 -19.89
N THR A 231 11.15 14.47 -20.48
CA THR A 231 10.89 15.25 -21.69
C THR A 231 11.16 16.74 -21.44
N THR A 232 10.69 17.29 -20.33
CA THR A 232 10.93 18.68 -19.93
C THR A 232 12.41 18.93 -19.70
N VAL A 233 13.10 18.04 -18.96
CA VAL A 233 14.56 18.14 -18.72
C VAL A 233 15.35 18.14 -20.01
N LYS A 234 14.97 17.31 -20.99
CA LYS A 234 15.62 17.22 -22.30
C LYS A 234 15.28 18.43 -23.17
N LEU A 235 14.03 18.88 -23.17
CA LEU A 235 13.56 20.00 -23.97
C LEU A 235 14.31 21.31 -23.62
N PHE A 236 14.51 21.55 -22.32
CA PHE A 236 15.21 22.73 -21.82
C PHE A 236 16.72 22.55 -21.66
N SER A 237 17.26 21.36 -22.00
CA SER A 237 18.71 21.06 -21.96
C SER A 237 19.39 21.26 -20.59
N HIS A 238 18.63 21.12 -19.48
CA HIS A 238 19.12 21.37 -18.12
C HIS A 238 19.67 20.13 -17.41
N THR A 239 20.20 19.14 -18.11
CA THR A 239 20.71 17.86 -17.57
C THR A 239 21.74 18.06 -16.45
N ARG A 240 22.65 19.03 -16.57
CA ARG A 240 23.65 19.32 -15.53
C ARG A 240 23.02 19.88 -14.25
N ARG A 241 22.04 20.75 -14.38
CA ARG A 241 21.31 21.34 -13.24
C ARG A 241 20.55 20.27 -12.47
N GLU A 242 19.90 19.35 -13.17
CA GLU A 242 19.19 18.21 -12.54
C GLU A 242 20.16 17.24 -11.88
N ALA A 243 21.32 16.96 -12.49
CA ALA A 243 22.36 16.15 -11.85
C ALA A 243 22.88 16.79 -10.55
N ASP A 244 23.09 18.12 -10.53
CA ASP A 244 23.49 18.85 -9.32
C ASP A 244 22.38 18.87 -8.26
N HIS A 245 21.11 18.91 -8.67
CA HIS A 245 19.98 18.82 -7.76
C HIS A 245 19.89 17.44 -7.09
N ALA A 246 20.07 16.36 -7.84
CA ALA A 246 20.14 15.01 -7.33
C ALA A 246 21.37 14.81 -6.44
N ARG A 247 22.57 15.35 -6.84
CA ARG A 247 23.80 15.26 -6.07
C ARG A 247 23.64 15.82 -4.65
N ARG A 248 23.04 17.00 -4.50
CA ARG A 248 22.80 17.57 -3.15
C ARG A 248 21.95 16.68 -2.26
N ALA A 249 20.97 15.97 -2.81
CA ALA A 249 20.19 14.99 -2.05
C ALA A 249 20.98 13.73 -1.71
N MET A 250 21.85 13.27 -2.62
CA MET A 250 22.77 12.15 -2.38
C MET A 250 23.80 12.48 -1.31
N GLU A 251 24.33 13.71 -1.28
CA GLU A 251 25.24 14.20 -0.25
C GLU A 251 24.57 14.22 1.13
N ALA A 252 23.33 14.68 1.21
CA ALA A 252 22.54 14.65 2.46
C ALA A 252 22.30 13.20 2.93
N PHE A 253 21.94 12.29 2.03
CA PHE A 253 21.77 10.88 2.33
C PHE A 253 23.10 10.24 2.80
N LYS A 254 24.21 10.53 2.11
CA LYS A 254 25.56 10.08 2.49
C LYS A 254 25.94 10.55 3.90
N ALA A 255 25.69 11.81 4.23
CA ALA A 255 26.02 12.35 5.55
C ALA A 255 25.29 11.62 6.69
N THR A 256 24.01 11.23 6.48
CA THR A 256 23.27 10.41 7.45
C THR A 256 23.80 8.99 7.52
N GLY A 257 24.20 8.40 6.38
CA GLY A 257 24.86 7.09 6.32
C GLY A 257 26.19 7.07 7.06
N ASP A 258 27.03 8.09 6.86
CA ASP A 258 28.32 8.24 7.59
C ASP A 258 28.09 8.36 9.11
N ALA A 259 27.04 9.05 9.54
CA ALA A 259 26.67 9.15 10.95
C ALA A 259 26.22 7.79 11.53
N GLN A 260 25.44 7.02 10.77
CA GLN A 260 25.03 5.67 11.15
C GLN A 260 26.25 4.75 11.28
N MET A 261 27.15 4.74 10.29
CA MET A 261 28.33 3.87 10.30
C MET A 261 29.29 4.19 11.45
N ARG A 262 29.40 5.46 11.86
CA ARG A 262 30.17 5.82 13.07
C ARG A 262 29.59 5.19 14.34
N LEU A 263 28.26 5.16 14.50
CA LEU A 263 27.61 4.51 15.64
C LEU A 263 27.76 2.99 15.58
N VAL A 264 27.61 2.38 14.39
CA VAL A 264 27.84 0.95 14.18
C VAL A 264 29.25 0.56 14.57
N SER A 265 30.27 1.28 14.05
CA SER A 265 31.68 1.01 14.37
C SER A 265 31.99 1.17 15.86
N ALA A 266 31.42 2.20 16.51
CA ALA A 266 31.58 2.37 17.96
C ALA A 266 30.93 1.21 18.73
N PHE A 267 29.78 0.74 18.32
CA PHE A 267 29.10 -0.40 18.94
C PHE A 267 29.90 -1.71 18.73
N GLU A 268 30.42 -1.93 17.52
CA GLU A 268 31.28 -3.09 17.22
C GLU A 268 32.54 -3.11 18.10
N ILE A 269 33.20 -1.98 18.29
CA ILE A 269 34.38 -1.86 19.16
C ILE A 269 34.00 -2.20 20.60
N VAL A 270 32.92 -1.63 21.14
CA VAL A 270 32.44 -1.92 22.50
C VAL A 270 32.08 -3.39 22.65
N ASN A 271 31.36 -3.96 21.67
CA ASN A 271 31.01 -5.37 21.66
C ASN A 271 32.22 -6.30 21.66
N HIS A 272 33.24 -5.98 20.84
CA HIS A 272 34.48 -6.75 20.80
C HIS A 272 35.22 -6.68 22.14
N LEU A 273 35.33 -5.51 22.76
CA LEU A 273 35.92 -5.36 24.09
C LEU A 273 35.19 -6.17 25.15
N LEU A 274 33.84 -6.11 25.19
CA LEU A 274 33.03 -6.90 26.12
C LEU A 274 33.23 -8.41 25.90
N SER A 275 33.30 -8.84 24.63
CA SER A 275 33.50 -10.25 24.27
C SER A 275 34.91 -10.73 24.67
N THR A 276 35.94 -9.87 24.50
CA THR A 276 37.29 -10.16 24.92
C THR A 276 37.38 -10.26 26.45
N LEU A 277 36.78 -9.34 27.18
CA LEU A 277 36.69 -9.37 28.64
C LEU A 277 35.96 -10.61 29.14
N LEU A 278 34.86 -11.02 28.48
CA LEU A 278 34.15 -12.25 28.77
C LEU A 278 35.08 -13.45 28.61
N LEU A 279 35.76 -13.57 27.46
CA LEU A 279 36.59 -14.72 27.17
C LEU A 279 37.75 -14.83 28.17
N VAL A 280 38.46 -13.72 28.42
CA VAL A 280 39.58 -13.67 29.38
C VAL A 280 39.09 -13.95 30.81
N GLY A 281 38.01 -13.30 31.23
CA GLY A 281 37.45 -13.43 32.58
C GLY A 281 36.90 -14.83 32.87
N ALA A 282 36.08 -15.37 31.94
CA ALA A 282 35.51 -16.70 32.09
C ALA A 282 36.56 -17.81 32.02
N SER A 283 37.52 -17.72 31.06
CA SER A 283 38.62 -18.69 30.94
C SER A 283 39.57 -18.61 32.12
N GLY A 284 39.97 -17.39 32.54
CA GLY A 284 40.84 -17.18 33.66
C GLY A 284 40.24 -17.71 34.98
N LEU A 285 38.96 -17.45 35.23
CA LEU A 285 38.27 -17.96 36.41
C LEU A 285 38.11 -19.50 36.36
N ALA A 286 37.78 -20.07 35.21
CA ALA A 286 37.69 -21.51 35.03
C ALA A 286 39.04 -22.21 35.27
N LEU A 287 40.14 -21.67 34.75
CA LEU A 287 41.51 -22.15 35.01
C LEU A 287 41.89 -22.01 36.48
N TYR A 288 41.56 -20.87 37.11
CA TYR A 288 41.79 -20.68 38.55
C TYR A 288 41.10 -21.73 39.42
N LEU A 289 39.81 -22.00 39.11
CA LEU A 289 39.03 -23.04 39.85
C LEU A 289 39.61 -24.44 39.57
N TRP A 290 40.05 -24.73 38.35
CA TRP A 290 40.69 -25.99 38.03
C TRP A 290 42.01 -26.19 38.81
N MET A 291 42.89 -25.16 38.85
CA MET A 291 44.14 -25.20 39.64
C MET A 291 43.91 -25.47 41.13
N HIS A 292 42.75 -25.06 41.65
CA HIS A 292 42.36 -25.30 43.06
C HIS A 292 41.50 -26.57 43.25
N GLY A 293 41.39 -27.44 42.24
CA GLY A 293 40.69 -28.71 42.33
C GLY A 293 39.16 -28.60 42.45
N ARG A 294 38.60 -27.41 42.10
CA ARG A 294 37.13 -27.13 42.17
C ARG A 294 36.41 -27.29 40.85
N ALA A 295 37.15 -27.40 39.75
CA ALA A 295 36.60 -27.62 38.41
C ALA A 295 37.39 -28.72 37.71
N SER A 296 36.72 -29.48 36.83
CA SER A 296 37.39 -30.44 35.94
C SER A 296 37.92 -29.78 34.65
N ALA A 297 38.78 -30.49 33.90
CA ALA A 297 39.23 -30.05 32.61
C ALA A 297 38.05 -29.86 31.60
N GLY A 298 37.04 -30.70 31.71
CA GLY A 298 35.80 -30.61 30.92
C GLY A 298 35.01 -29.35 31.22
N VAL A 299 34.96 -28.91 32.47
CA VAL A 299 34.31 -27.65 32.86
C VAL A 299 35.06 -26.47 32.23
N VAL A 300 36.38 -26.45 32.23
CA VAL A 300 37.18 -25.39 31.58
C VAL A 300 36.87 -25.32 30.08
N ALA A 301 36.88 -26.47 29.41
CA ALA A 301 36.56 -26.55 27.98
C ALA A 301 35.14 -26.07 27.69
N ALA A 302 34.15 -26.48 28.49
CA ALA A 302 32.75 -26.07 28.33
C ALA A 302 32.60 -24.54 28.50
N VAL A 303 33.22 -23.93 29.52
CA VAL A 303 33.10 -22.49 29.80
C VAL A 303 33.76 -21.66 28.68
N ILE A 304 34.91 -22.08 28.18
CA ILE A 304 35.58 -21.42 27.03
C ILE A 304 34.68 -21.46 25.80
N ALA A 305 34.10 -22.63 25.49
CA ALA A 305 33.19 -22.79 24.36
C ALA A 305 31.91 -21.95 24.51
N MET A 306 31.31 -21.88 25.72
CA MET A 306 30.18 -21.00 26.01
C MET A 306 30.53 -19.53 25.78
N ALA A 307 31.71 -19.06 26.24
CA ALA A 307 32.15 -17.69 26.06
C ALA A 307 32.38 -17.35 24.58
N LEU A 308 32.99 -18.23 23.80
CA LEU A 308 33.16 -18.06 22.36
C LEU A 308 31.82 -18.01 21.62
N ARG A 309 30.90 -18.89 21.97
CA ARG A 309 29.58 -18.92 21.35
C ARG A 309 28.76 -17.67 21.67
N LEU A 310 28.83 -17.20 22.91
CA LEU A 310 28.14 -15.99 23.35
C LEU A 310 28.69 -14.75 22.64
N SER A 311 30.02 -14.69 22.42
CA SER A 311 30.64 -13.67 21.59
C SER A 311 30.11 -13.68 20.14
N SER A 312 29.94 -14.85 19.54
CA SER A 312 29.38 -14.98 18.20
C SER A 312 27.93 -14.50 18.15
N TYR A 313 27.12 -14.84 19.15
CA TYR A 313 25.74 -14.37 19.25
C TYR A 313 25.64 -12.85 19.38
N SER A 314 26.55 -12.20 20.11
CA SER A 314 26.50 -10.75 20.28
C SER A 314 26.64 -9.98 18.98
N HIS A 315 27.48 -10.44 18.05
CA HIS A 315 27.61 -9.84 16.72
C HIS A 315 26.32 -10.02 15.89
N TRP A 316 25.73 -11.21 15.92
CA TRP A 316 24.47 -11.46 15.23
C TRP A 316 23.31 -10.62 15.79
N ILE A 317 23.14 -10.56 17.12
CA ILE A 317 22.10 -9.76 17.80
C ILE A 317 22.22 -8.27 17.41
N MET A 318 23.45 -7.74 17.29
CA MET A 318 23.66 -6.34 16.91
C MET A 318 23.05 -6.02 15.54
N TRP A 319 23.26 -6.88 14.56
CA TRP A 319 22.68 -6.71 13.22
C TRP A 319 21.16 -6.87 13.22
N GLU A 320 20.64 -7.89 13.88
CA GLU A 320 19.19 -8.13 14.02
C GLU A 320 18.49 -6.96 14.72
N MET A 321 19.10 -6.38 15.76
CA MET A 321 18.53 -5.22 16.44
C MET A 321 18.43 -4.00 15.51
N THR A 322 19.44 -3.76 14.68
CA THR A 322 19.41 -2.65 13.72
C THR A 322 18.27 -2.83 12.71
N GLU A 323 18.13 -4.03 12.16
CA GLU A 323 17.07 -4.36 11.22
C GLU A 323 15.67 -4.32 11.88
N LEU A 324 15.56 -4.76 13.14
CA LEU A 324 14.31 -4.67 13.90
C LEU A 324 13.80 -3.23 14.00
N PHE A 325 14.70 -2.26 14.26
CA PHE A 325 14.31 -0.85 14.34
C PHE A 325 13.91 -0.26 12.99
N GLU A 326 14.55 -0.66 11.89
CA GLU A 326 14.10 -0.29 10.54
C GLU A 326 12.69 -0.83 10.26
N ASN A 327 12.44 -2.09 10.65
CA ASN A 327 11.11 -2.70 10.51
C ASN A 327 10.06 -2.02 11.39
N VAL A 328 10.39 -1.64 12.62
CA VAL A 328 9.49 -0.88 13.52
C VAL A 328 9.12 0.46 12.87
N GLY A 329 10.08 1.18 12.30
CA GLY A 329 9.82 2.43 11.56
C GLY A 329 8.90 2.23 10.36
N THR A 330 9.15 1.18 9.56
CA THR A 330 8.31 0.82 8.41
C THR A 330 6.89 0.43 8.82
N ILE A 331 6.73 -0.31 9.93
CA ILE A 331 5.42 -0.65 10.49
C ILE A 331 4.69 0.61 10.95
N GLN A 332 5.39 1.55 11.63
CA GLN A 332 4.78 2.79 12.10
C GLN A 332 4.29 3.67 10.94
N ASP A 333 5.06 3.78 9.85
CA ASP A 333 4.63 4.47 8.63
C ASP A 333 3.43 3.76 7.97
N GLY A 334 3.43 2.43 7.97
CA GLY A 334 2.29 1.62 7.53
C GLY A 334 1.04 1.85 8.35
N ILE A 335 1.15 1.92 9.69
CA ILE A 335 0.04 2.23 10.59
C ILE A 335 -0.60 3.56 10.21
N ASN A 336 0.20 4.61 10.00
CA ASN A 336 -0.30 5.95 9.64
C ASN A 336 -1.14 5.96 8.35
N THR A 337 -0.94 5.00 7.47
CA THR A 337 -1.69 4.87 6.21
C THR A 337 -2.87 3.90 6.35
N LEU A 338 -2.62 2.69 6.88
CA LEU A 338 -3.59 1.59 6.92
C LEU A 338 -4.69 1.77 7.97
N THR A 339 -4.49 2.65 8.96
CA THR A 339 -5.47 2.91 10.01
C THR A 339 -6.27 4.20 9.79
N LYS A 340 -6.11 4.85 8.62
CA LYS A 340 -6.95 5.99 8.26
C LYS A 340 -8.41 5.54 8.18
N VAL A 341 -9.27 6.28 8.86
CA VAL A 341 -10.70 6.02 8.88
C VAL A 341 -11.28 6.36 7.50
N ARG A 342 -12.20 5.55 7.00
CA ARG A 342 -12.95 5.85 5.78
C ARG A 342 -13.88 7.03 6.06
N SER A 343 -13.83 8.06 5.22
CA SER A 343 -14.69 9.24 5.36
C SER A 343 -16.13 8.96 4.92
N VAL A 344 -16.34 8.02 3.98
CA VAL A 344 -17.65 7.63 3.50
C VAL A 344 -17.84 6.13 3.71
N VAL A 345 -18.83 5.75 4.51
CA VAL A 345 -19.15 4.36 4.87
C VAL A 345 -20.65 4.13 4.69
N ASP A 346 -21.04 2.95 4.22
CA ASP A 346 -22.45 2.58 4.16
C ASP A 346 -23.06 2.51 5.56
N ALA A 347 -24.25 3.06 5.71
CA ALA A 347 -25.00 2.95 6.95
C ALA A 347 -25.30 1.47 7.25
N PRO A 348 -25.37 1.05 8.53
CA PRO A 348 -25.65 -0.35 8.88
C PRO A 348 -26.98 -0.89 8.33
N ASP A 349 -27.92 0.01 8.06
CA ASP A 349 -29.25 -0.26 7.50
C ASP A 349 -29.36 0.09 6.01
N ALA A 350 -28.24 0.41 5.35
CA ALA A 350 -28.21 0.78 3.94
C ALA A 350 -28.83 -0.32 3.06
N ARG A 351 -29.71 0.09 2.15
CA ARG A 351 -30.40 -0.79 1.20
C ARG A 351 -29.90 -0.54 -0.23
N PRO A 352 -30.01 -1.51 -1.13
CA PRO A 352 -29.76 -1.25 -2.55
C PRO A 352 -30.70 -0.16 -3.08
N LEU A 353 -30.14 0.81 -3.84
CA LEU A 353 -30.90 1.83 -4.53
C LEU A 353 -31.77 1.21 -5.64
N ALA A 354 -33.04 1.52 -5.66
CA ALA A 354 -33.94 1.15 -6.74
C ALA A 354 -34.31 2.39 -7.56
N VAL A 355 -33.78 2.50 -8.78
CA VAL A 355 -34.10 3.61 -9.69
C VAL A 355 -35.23 3.20 -10.65
N ASN A 356 -36.36 3.89 -10.56
CA ASN A 356 -37.53 3.64 -11.39
C ASN A 356 -37.72 4.72 -12.46
N ARG A 357 -37.52 5.98 -12.11
CA ARG A 357 -37.76 7.14 -12.98
C ARG A 357 -36.49 7.99 -13.18
N GLY A 358 -35.58 7.99 -12.19
CA GLY A 358 -34.36 8.76 -12.23
C GLY A 358 -34.52 10.23 -11.88
N GLU A 359 -35.51 10.58 -11.03
CA GLU A 359 -35.61 11.93 -10.43
C GLU A 359 -34.44 12.15 -9.45
N ILE A 360 -33.81 13.33 -9.51
CA ILE A 360 -32.71 13.68 -8.59
C ILE A 360 -33.08 14.99 -7.88
N VAL A 361 -32.97 15.00 -6.54
CA VAL A 361 -33.31 16.16 -5.72
C VAL A 361 -32.13 16.46 -4.77
N PHE A 362 -31.58 17.65 -4.88
CA PHE A 362 -30.67 18.25 -3.87
C PHE A 362 -31.56 19.19 -3.02
N ASP A 363 -31.60 18.93 -1.70
CA ASP A 363 -32.46 19.63 -0.76
C ASP A 363 -31.59 20.27 0.34
N ASN A 364 -31.47 21.60 0.29
CA ASN A 364 -30.68 22.41 1.23
C ASN A 364 -29.26 21.90 1.46
N VAL A 365 -28.57 21.45 0.40
CA VAL A 365 -27.26 20.80 0.48
C VAL A 365 -26.20 21.79 0.92
N ARG A 366 -25.43 21.41 1.96
CA ARG A 366 -24.26 22.13 2.47
C ARG A 366 -23.03 21.23 2.38
N PHE A 367 -21.94 21.80 1.89
CA PHE A 367 -20.69 21.05 1.77
C PHE A 367 -19.47 21.98 1.79
N ALA A 368 -18.43 21.56 2.53
CA ALA A 368 -17.07 22.12 2.49
C ALA A 368 -16.06 20.99 2.41
N HIS A 369 -14.93 21.18 1.74
CA HIS A 369 -13.82 20.23 1.78
C HIS A 369 -13.11 20.31 3.12
N GLU A 370 -12.62 19.18 3.65
CA GLU A 370 -11.96 19.07 4.96
C GLU A 370 -10.78 20.06 5.15
N ASP A 371 -10.07 20.39 4.06
CA ASP A 371 -8.90 21.28 4.07
C ASP A 371 -9.27 22.78 3.85
N ASN A 372 -10.55 23.13 3.74
CA ASN A 372 -10.96 24.49 3.39
C ASN A 372 -12.17 24.93 4.22
N ASP A 373 -12.00 25.98 5.04
CA ASP A 373 -13.07 26.56 5.85
C ASP A 373 -14.18 27.22 5.00
N ARG A 374 -13.95 27.40 3.68
CA ARG A 374 -14.95 28.00 2.78
C ARG A 374 -15.91 26.91 2.28
N ALA A 375 -17.19 27.07 2.56
CA ALA A 375 -18.24 26.22 2.01
C ALA A 375 -18.25 26.30 0.48
N VAL A 376 -18.29 25.14 -0.19
CA VAL A 376 -18.52 25.04 -1.64
C VAL A 376 -20.00 25.23 -1.93
N PHE A 377 -20.87 24.63 -1.11
CA PHE A 377 -22.31 24.82 -1.16
C PHE A 377 -22.85 25.22 0.21
N ASP A 378 -23.75 26.19 0.24
CA ASP A 378 -24.46 26.64 1.43
C ASP A 378 -25.96 26.78 1.14
N GLY A 379 -26.67 25.64 1.25
CA GLY A 379 -28.10 25.57 1.01
C GLY A 379 -28.49 25.42 -0.47
N LEU A 380 -27.72 24.62 -1.25
CA LEU A 380 -28.03 24.35 -2.64
C LEU A 380 -29.33 23.54 -2.77
N ASN A 381 -30.27 24.05 -3.58
CA ASN A 381 -31.52 23.39 -3.93
C ASN A 381 -31.57 23.19 -5.45
N LEU A 382 -31.75 21.93 -5.89
CA LEU A 382 -31.87 21.60 -7.32
C LEU A 382 -32.72 20.34 -7.48
N THR A 383 -33.71 20.42 -8.36
CA THR A 383 -34.53 19.26 -8.76
C THR A 383 -34.33 18.99 -10.25
N ILE A 384 -33.95 17.74 -10.59
CA ILE A 384 -33.84 17.26 -11.97
C ILE A 384 -34.94 16.24 -12.20
N ARG A 385 -35.79 16.49 -13.19
CA ARG A 385 -36.95 15.66 -13.49
C ARG A 385 -36.54 14.34 -14.15
N PRO A 386 -37.38 13.30 -14.05
CA PRO A 386 -37.15 12.04 -14.77
C PRO A 386 -36.96 12.26 -16.26
N GLY A 387 -35.87 11.71 -16.82
CA GLY A 387 -35.52 11.83 -18.24
C GLY A 387 -35.11 13.23 -18.72
N GLU A 388 -35.00 14.20 -17.81
CA GLU A 388 -34.55 15.56 -18.13
C GLU A 388 -33.01 15.58 -18.38
N ARG A 389 -32.59 16.35 -19.39
CA ARG A 389 -31.18 16.59 -19.70
C ARG A 389 -30.82 18.00 -19.27
N ILE A 390 -30.00 18.12 -18.24
CA ILE A 390 -29.51 19.40 -17.74
C ILE A 390 -28.06 19.66 -18.09
N GLY A 391 -27.74 20.93 -18.42
CA GLY A 391 -26.39 21.41 -18.59
C GLY A 391 -25.93 22.22 -17.38
N LEU A 392 -24.84 21.81 -16.72
CA LEU A 392 -24.19 22.57 -15.67
C LEU A 392 -23.13 23.49 -16.26
N ILE A 393 -23.29 24.80 -16.09
CA ILE A 393 -22.43 25.84 -16.63
C ILE A 393 -21.91 26.68 -15.48
N GLY A 394 -20.74 27.29 -15.65
CA GLY A 394 -20.15 28.18 -14.64
C GLY A 394 -18.63 28.25 -14.77
N ARG A 395 -18.04 29.22 -14.12
CA ARG A 395 -16.58 29.43 -14.11
C ARG A 395 -15.85 28.25 -13.48
N SER A 396 -14.55 28.16 -13.70
CA SER A 396 -13.72 27.19 -12.96
C SER A 396 -13.83 27.46 -11.46
N GLY A 397 -14.00 26.41 -10.64
CA GLY A 397 -14.21 26.55 -9.20
C GLY A 397 -15.65 26.85 -8.76
N ALA A 398 -16.62 26.97 -9.65
CA ALA A 398 -18.03 27.24 -9.28
C ALA A 398 -18.74 26.08 -8.55
N GLY A 399 -18.13 24.88 -8.46
CA GLY A 399 -18.68 23.72 -7.75
C GLY A 399 -19.27 22.62 -8.65
N LYS A 400 -19.17 22.71 -9.98
CA LYS A 400 -19.76 21.73 -10.93
C LYS A 400 -19.32 20.29 -10.66
N SER A 401 -18.02 20.04 -10.60
CA SER A 401 -17.46 18.70 -10.32
C SER A 401 -17.76 18.24 -8.89
N THR A 402 -17.83 19.18 -7.93
CA THR A 402 -18.22 18.87 -6.55
C THR A 402 -19.66 18.39 -6.48
N LEU A 403 -20.60 19.00 -7.22
CA LEU A 403 -22.00 18.56 -7.29
C LEU A 403 -22.11 17.10 -7.76
N VAL A 404 -21.37 16.76 -8.83
CA VAL A 404 -21.30 15.39 -9.36
C VAL A 404 -20.68 14.43 -8.35
N ASN A 405 -19.58 14.83 -7.70
CA ASN A 405 -18.91 14.00 -6.69
C ASN A 405 -19.82 13.71 -5.47
N LEU A 406 -20.66 14.69 -5.07
CA LEU A 406 -21.65 14.49 -4.03
C LEU A 406 -22.78 13.54 -4.48
N LEU A 407 -23.24 13.65 -5.72
CA LEU A 407 -24.23 12.73 -6.29
C LEU A 407 -23.71 11.28 -6.33
N LEU A 408 -22.43 11.09 -6.68
CA LEU A 408 -21.76 9.78 -6.66
C LEU A 408 -21.37 9.30 -5.24
N ARG A 409 -21.67 10.13 -4.23
CA ARG A 409 -21.32 9.90 -2.84
C ARG A 409 -19.83 9.56 -2.67
N PHE A 410 -18.96 10.33 -3.34
CA PHE A 410 -17.53 10.32 -3.05
C PHE A 410 -17.18 11.12 -1.80
N TYR A 411 -18.09 12.00 -1.39
CA TYR A 411 -18.12 12.75 -0.15
C TYR A 411 -19.54 12.73 0.41
N ASP A 412 -19.68 12.67 1.73
CA ASP A 412 -20.97 12.89 2.39
C ASP A 412 -21.24 14.39 2.55
N VAL A 413 -22.50 14.79 2.50
CA VAL A 413 -22.90 16.19 2.69
C VAL A 413 -22.75 16.62 4.15
N GLY A 414 -22.37 17.88 4.40
CA GLY A 414 -22.30 18.44 5.74
C GLY A 414 -23.70 18.85 6.30
N GLY A 415 -24.71 18.91 5.44
CA GLY A 415 -26.10 19.18 5.78
C GLY A 415 -27.00 19.14 4.55
N GLY A 416 -28.31 19.04 4.78
CA GLY A 416 -29.28 18.79 3.71
C GLY A 416 -29.29 17.32 3.29
N THR A 417 -29.97 17.01 2.16
CA THR A 417 -30.08 15.64 1.63
C THR A 417 -30.00 15.63 0.10
N ILE A 418 -29.49 14.54 -0.45
CA ILE A 418 -29.56 14.24 -1.89
C ILE A 418 -30.38 12.97 -2.05
N ARG A 419 -31.40 13.04 -2.90
CA ARG A 419 -32.35 11.92 -3.11
C ARG A 419 -32.41 11.53 -4.57
N ILE A 420 -32.53 10.23 -4.82
CA ILE A 420 -32.86 9.67 -6.14
C ILE A 420 -34.17 8.89 -6.01
N ASP A 421 -35.17 9.25 -6.80
CA ASP A 421 -36.54 8.70 -6.71
C ASP A 421 -37.07 8.68 -5.26
N GLY A 422 -36.83 9.77 -4.50
CA GLY A 422 -37.24 9.93 -3.11
C GLY A 422 -36.35 9.19 -2.08
N GLN A 423 -35.39 8.34 -2.50
CA GLN A 423 -34.47 7.61 -1.63
C GLN A 423 -33.25 8.45 -1.34
N ASP A 424 -32.92 8.67 -0.05
CA ASP A 424 -31.72 9.40 0.36
C ASP A 424 -30.47 8.56 0.08
N ILE A 425 -29.51 9.14 -0.68
CA ILE A 425 -28.28 8.44 -1.06
C ILE A 425 -27.37 8.13 0.14
N ALA A 426 -27.55 8.77 1.28
CA ALA A 426 -26.82 8.46 2.51
C ALA A 426 -27.23 7.11 3.12
N HIS A 427 -28.46 6.65 2.85
CA HIS A 427 -29.05 5.40 3.35
C HIS A 427 -29.12 4.28 2.31
N VAL A 428 -28.45 4.43 1.16
CA VAL A 428 -28.31 3.36 0.18
C VAL A 428 -26.86 2.86 0.10
N THR A 429 -26.64 1.64 -0.40
CA THR A 429 -25.29 1.12 -0.58
C THR A 429 -24.59 1.85 -1.72
N GLN A 430 -23.30 2.21 -1.53
CA GLN A 430 -22.51 2.93 -2.53
C GLN A 430 -22.42 2.18 -3.86
N ASP A 431 -22.32 0.85 -3.81
CA ASP A 431 -22.24 0.01 -5.01
C ASP A 431 -23.53 0.11 -5.85
N SER A 432 -24.72 0.05 -5.21
CA SER A 432 -26.00 0.19 -5.92
C SER A 432 -26.18 1.59 -6.48
N LEU A 433 -25.80 2.63 -5.73
CA LEU A 433 -25.83 4.02 -6.18
C LEU A 433 -24.95 4.21 -7.43
N ARG A 434 -23.70 3.80 -7.34
CA ARG A 434 -22.74 3.95 -8.44
C ARG A 434 -23.05 3.05 -9.63
N SER A 435 -23.71 1.91 -9.44
CA SER A 435 -24.19 1.07 -10.54
C SER A 435 -25.31 1.74 -11.32
N ALA A 436 -26.17 2.52 -10.66
CA ALA A 436 -27.28 3.26 -11.27
C ALA A 436 -26.86 4.54 -12.01
N ILE A 437 -25.61 4.97 -11.89
CA ILE A 437 -25.07 6.19 -12.52
C ILE A 437 -23.94 5.83 -13.49
N GLY A 438 -24.12 6.12 -14.77
CA GLY A 438 -23.06 6.05 -15.78
C GLY A 438 -22.30 7.38 -15.83
N MET A 439 -20.97 7.36 -15.83
CA MET A 439 -20.18 8.60 -15.95
C MET A 439 -19.14 8.48 -17.05
N VAL A 440 -19.13 9.48 -17.96
CA VAL A 440 -18.06 9.72 -18.92
C VAL A 440 -17.22 10.87 -18.36
N THR A 441 -15.97 10.58 -17.98
CA THR A 441 -15.05 11.54 -17.36
C THR A 441 -14.23 12.27 -18.41
N GLN A 442 -13.77 13.48 -18.07
CA GLN A 442 -12.85 14.28 -18.89
C GLN A 442 -11.55 13.52 -19.15
N ASP A 443 -10.94 12.95 -18.13
CA ASP A 443 -9.75 12.11 -18.24
C ASP A 443 -10.18 10.63 -18.40
N THR A 444 -10.09 10.14 -19.63
CA THR A 444 -10.46 8.77 -20.00
C THR A 444 -9.30 7.82 -19.78
N SER A 445 -9.03 7.46 -18.52
CA SER A 445 -8.01 6.47 -18.20
C SER A 445 -8.48 5.04 -18.50
N LEU A 446 -7.56 4.23 -19.03
CA LEU A 446 -7.76 2.81 -19.28
C LEU A 446 -6.86 2.00 -18.35
N LEU A 447 -7.38 0.88 -17.88
CA LEU A 447 -6.62 -0.07 -17.08
C LEU A 447 -5.61 -0.80 -17.97
N HIS A 448 -4.43 -1.13 -17.43
CA HIS A 448 -3.43 -1.95 -18.14
C HIS A 448 -3.89 -3.40 -18.20
N ARG A 449 -4.79 -3.66 -19.13
CA ARG A 449 -5.47 -4.96 -19.37
C ARG A 449 -5.81 -5.06 -20.85
N THR A 450 -6.45 -6.16 -21.24
CA THR A 450 -6.97 -6.30 -22.60
C THR A 450 -8.04 -5.24 -22.91
N MET A 451 -8.28 -4.96 -24.19
CA MET A 451 -9.36 -4.09 -24.64
C MET A 451 -10.72 -4.66 -24.16
N ARG A 452 -10.90 -5.98 -24.24
CA ARG A 452 -12.06 -6.73 -23.72
C ARG A 452 -12.29 -6.42 -22.24
N ASP A 453 -11.28 -6.58 -21.38
CA ASP A 453 -11.41 -6.33 -19.95
C ASP A 453 -11.75 -4.87 -19.64
N ASN A 454 -11.22 -3.95 -20.45
CA ASN A 454 -11.53 -2.54 -20.32
C ASN A 454 -12.98 -2.22 -20.65
N LEU A 455 -13.56 -2.87 -21.65
CA LEU A 455 -14.98 -2.69 -22.01
C LEU A 455 -15.92 -3.37 -21.01
N LEU A 456 -15.64 -4.63 -20.69
CA LEU A 456 -16.42 -5.41 -19.72
C LEU A 456 -16.37 -4.85 -18.30
N TYR A 457 -15.45 -3.92 -18.00
CA TYR A 457 -15.42 -3.24 -16.71
C TYR A 457 -16.70 -2.46 -16.40
N GLY A 458 -17.45 -2.04 -17.43
CA GLY A 458 -18.78 -1.42 -17.28
C GLY A 458 -19.85 -2.39 -16.82
N ARG A 459 -19.83 -3.63 -17.30
CA ARG A 459 -20.71 -4.74 -16.94
C ARG A 459 -19.99 -6.07 -17.16
N PRO A 460 -19.40 -6.66 -16.08
CA PRO A 460 -18.57 -7.87 -16.19
C PRO A 460 -19.31 -9.09 -16.77
N ASP A 461 -20.61 -9.19 -16.53
CA ASP A 461 -21.45 -10.32 -16.97
C ASP A 461 -22.02 -10.14 -18.38
N ALA A 462 -21.64 -9.08 -19.10
CA ALA A 462 -22.11 -8.85 -20.46
C ALA A 462 -21.57 -9.89 -21.44
N THR A 463 -22.42 -10.30 -22.37
CA THR A 463 -22.04 -11.22 -23.43
C THR A 463 -21.11 -10.54 -24.44
N GLU A 464 -20.36 -11.35 -25.19
CA GLU A 464 -19.50 -10.90 -26.28
C GLU A 464 -20.25 -10.01 -27.29
N ARG A 465 -21.48 -10.41 -27.62
CA ARG A 465 -22.34 -9.67 -28.55
C ARG A 465 -22.73 -8.29 -28.00
N GLU A 466 -23.13 -8.19 -26.73
CA GLU A 466 -23.46 -6.92 -26.09
C GLU A 466 -22.24 -5.99 -26.03
N MET A 467 -21.04 -6.53 -25.77
CA MET A 467 -19.80 -5.77 -25.79
C MET A 467 -19.48 -5.23 -27.19
N GLN A 468 -19.63 -6.06 -28.23
CA GLN A 468 -19.42 -5.66 -29.62
C GLN A 468 -20.45 -4.63 -30.07
N ASP A 469 -21.72 -4.81 -29.71
CA ASP A 469 -22.80 -3.85 -30.02
C ASP A 469 -22.56 -2.48 -29.35
N ALA A 470 -22.11 -2.49 -28.07
CA ALA A 470 -21.73 -1.25 -27.38
C ALA A 470 -20.51 -0.56 -28.04
N SER A 471 -19.53 -1.35 -28.46
CA SER A 471 -18.35 -0.83 -29.18
C SER A 471 -18.73 -0.25 -30.56
N ALA A 472 -19.65 -0.88 -31.27
CA ALA A 472 -20.15 -0.41 -32.56
C ALA A 472 -20.93 0.92 -32.38
N ARG A 473 -21.82 1.01 -31.40
CA ARG A 473 -22.58 2.23 -31.08
C ARG A 473 -21.68 3.38 -30.66
N ALA A 474 -20.55 3.09 -30.02
CA ALA A 474 -19.53 4.08 -29.64
C ALA A 474 -18.52 4.35 -30.77
N GLU A 475 -18.74 3.84 -31.97
CA GLU A 475 -17.86 3.92 -33.14
C GLU A 475 -16.41 3.47 -32.84
N ALA A 476 -16.27 2.49 -31.92
CA ALA A 476 -14.97 1.98 -31.50
C ALA A 476 -14.54 0.71 -32.24
N SER A 477 -15.46 -0.06 -32.81
CA SER A 477 -15.18 -1.37 -33.41
C SER A 477 -14.13 -1.28 -34.51
N GLU A 478 -14.23 -0.32 -35.42
CA GLU A 478 -13.36 -0.21 -36.59
C GLU A 478 -11.87 -0.08 -36.21
N PHE A 479 -11.54 0.78 -35.24
CA PHE A 479 -10.15 0.90 -34.83
C PHE A 479 -9.72 -0.26 -33.92
N ILE A 480 -10.62 -0.82 -33.10
CA ILE A 480 -10.31 -1.97 -32.24
C ILE A 480 -9.86 -3.16 -33.11
N ASP A 481 -10.59 -3.47 -34.18
CA ASP A 481 -10.27 -4.59 -35.07
C ASP A 481 -8.89 -4.45 -35.75
N ARG A 482 -8.43 -3.23 -35.92
CA ARG A 482 -7.10 -2.92 -36.49
C ARG A 482 -5.96 -2.99 -35.48
N LEU A 483 -6.26 -3.05 -34.17
CA LEU A 483 -5.23 -3.08 -33.15
C LEU A 483 -4.41 -4.37 -33.23
N ARG A 484 -3.10 -4.24 -33.02
CA ARG A 484 -2.14 -5.33 -32.91
C ARG A 484 -1.13 -4.98 -31.83
N ASP A 485 -0.76 -5.91 -31.00
CA ASP A 485 0.30 -5.73 -30.03
C ASP A 485 1.58 -6.51 -30.40
N ARG A 486 2.64 -6.27 -29.60
CA ARG A 486 3.95 -6.91 -29.82
C ARG A 486 3.94 -8.42 -29.57
N HIS A 487 2.90 -8.95 -28.93
CA HIS A 487 2.72 -10.37 -28.62
C HIS A 487 1.88 -11.11 -29.66
N GLY A 488 1.50 -10.42 -30.76
CA GLY A 488 0.70 -10.99 -31.84
C GLY A 488 -0.81 -11.05 -31.57
N ARG A 489 -1.27 -10.50 -30.45
CA ARG A 489 -2.71 -10.41 -30.15
C ARG A 489 -3.35 -9.32 -31.00
N SER A 490 -4.64 -9.49 -31.33
CA SER A 490 -5.39 -8.59 -32.21
C SER A 490 -6.77 -8.24 -31.65
N GLY A 491 -7.30 -7.09 -32.07
CA GLY A 491 -8.65 -6.66 -31.74
C GLY A 491 -8.88 -6.49 -30.24
N TYR A 492 -9.94 -7.10 -29.74
CA TYR A 492 -10.35 -7.03 -28.32
C TYR A 492 -9.36 -7.68 -27.35
N ASP A 493 -8.48 -8.56 -27.80
CA ASP A 493 -7.51 -9.24 -26.94
C ASP A 493 -6.17 -8.49 -26.81
N VAL A 494 -6.02 -7.34 -27.48
CA VAL A 494 -4.85 -6.47 -27.38
C VAL A 494 -4.77 -5.87 -25.99
N GLU A 495 -3.60 -5.95 -25.34
CA GLU A 495 -3.32 -5.20 -24.11
C GLU A 495 -3.14 -3.73 -24.38
N VAL A 496 -3.85 -2.90 -23.64
CA VAL A 496 -3.70 -1.46 -23.63
C VAL A 496 -2.65 -1.09 -22.61
N GLY A 497 -1.65 -0.29 -23.00
CA GLY A 497 -0.56 0.13 -22.12
C GLY A 497 -1.03 1.01 -20.95
N GLU A 498 -0.12 1.27 -20.02
CA GLU A 498 -0.38 2.16 -18.87
C GLU A 498 -0.97 3.48 -19.37
N ARG A 499 -2.12 3.89 -18.80
CA ARG A 499 -2.93 5.05 -19.20
C ARG A 499 -3.40 5.03 -20.67
N GLY A 500 -3.48 3.86 -21.29
CA GLY A 500 -3.92 3.73 -22.69
C GLY A 500 -2.95 4.38 -23.71
N VAL A 501 -1.66 4.33 -23.46
CA VAL A 501 -0.61 5.02 -24.25
C VAL A 501 -0.62 4.62 -25.73
N LYS A 502 -1.13 3.44 -26.07
CA LYS A 502 -1.22 2.93 -27.44
C LYS A 502 -2.42 3.49 -28.23
N LEU A 503 -3.31 4.22 -27.56
CA LEU A 503 -4.51 4.79 -28.18
C LEU A 503 -4.43 6.31 -28.24
N SER A 504 -5.03 6.90 -29.29
CA SER A 504 -5.24 8.35 -29.36
C SER A 504 -6.25 8.83 -28.30
N GLY A 505 -6.31 10.14 -28.02
CA GLY A 505 -7.31 10.72 -27.11
C GLY A 505 -8.73 10.33 -27.48
N GLY A 506 -9.11 10.49 -28.76
CA GLY A 506 -10.43 10.14 -29.27
C GLY A 506 -10.73 8.64 -29.21
N GLN A 507 -9.72 7.77 -29.41
CA GLN A 507 -9.89 6.33 -29.27
C GLN A 507 -10.17 5.96 -27.80
N ARG A 508 -9.41 6.52 -26.85
CA ARG A 508 -9.67 6.28 -25.42
C ARG A 508 -11.07 6.74 -25.03
N GLN A 509 -11.49 7.87 -25.53
CA GLN A 509 -12.81 8.41 -25.24
C GLN A 509 -13.94 7.52 -25.78
N ARG A 510 -13.83 7.02 -27.02
CA ARG A 510 -14.82 6.07 -27.57
C ARG A 510 -14.88 4.77 -26.77
N VAL A 511 -13.75 4.28 -26.28
CA VAL A 511 -13.72 3.10 -25.36
C VAL A 511 -14.44 3.42 -24.04
N ALA A 512 -14.23 4.63 -23.47
CA ALA A 512 -14.93 5.05 -22.25
C ALA A 512 -16.44 5.18 -22.46
N ILE A 513 -16.87 5.74 -23.62
CA ILE A 513 -18.30 5.82 -24.00
C ILE A 513 -18.86 4.40 -24.17
N ALA A 514 -18.18 3.48 -24.87
CA ALA A 514 -18.62 2.10 -25.03
C ALA A 514 -18.79 1.38 -23.68
N ARG A 515 -17.88 1.63 -22.73
CA ARG A 515 -17.97 1.12 -21.35
C ARG A 515 -19.24 1.60 -20.64
N VAL A 516 -19.60 2.88 -20.79
CA VAL A 516 -20.81 3.46 -20.18
C VAL A 516 -22.06 2.99 -20.90
N MET A 517 -22.02 2.83 -22.24
CA MET A 517 -23.12 2.21 -23.00
C MET A 517 -23.40 0.77 -22.54
N LEU A 518 -22.34 -0.01 -22.33
CA LEU A 518 -22.46 -1.39 -21.86
C LEU A 518 -23.03 -1.47 -20.43
N LYS A 519 -22.70 -0.51 -19.58
CA LYS A 519 -23.24 -0.39 -18.22
C LYS A 519 -24.75 -0.12 -18.22
N ASP A 520 -25.24 0.66 -19.18
CA ASP A 520 -26.65 1.00 -19.41
C ASP A 520 -27.40 1.53 -18.18
N ALA A 521 -26.75 2.43 -17.42
CA ALA A 521 -27.32 3.04 -16.23
C ALA A 521 -28.44 4.04 -16.56
N PRO A 522 -29.51 4.16 -15.71
CA PRO A 522 -30.64 5.07 -15.92
C PRO A 522 -30.29 6.56 -15.76
N ILE A 523 -29.26 6.87 -14.99
CA ILE A 523 -28.74 8.23 -14.80
C ILE A 523 -27.38 8.34 -15.47
N LEU A 524 -27.15 9.43 -16.22
CA LEU A 524 -25.90 9.67 -16.95
C LEU A 524 -25.26 11.00 -16.52
N VAL A 525 -23.98 10.97 -16.26
CA VAL A 525 -23.15 12.15 -16.03
C VAL A 525 -22.10 12.26 -17.13
N LEU A 526 -22.03 13.41 -17.78
CA LEU A 526 -21.04 13.72 -18.81
C LEU A 526 -20.15 14.86 -18.33
N ASP A 527 -18.87 14.61 -18.19
CA ASP A 527 -17.89 15.62 -17.78
C ASP A 527 -16.93 15.88 -18.96
N GLU A 528 -17.12 17.01 -19.64
CA GLU A 528 -16.30 17.50 -20.77
C GLU A 528 -15.89 16.43 -21.81
N ALA A 529 -16.86 15.66 -22.26
CA ALA A 529 -16.63 14.47 -23.09
C ALA A 529 -16.00 14.72 -24.50
N THR A 530 -15.61 15.95 -24.88
CA THR A 530 -15.19 16.26 -26.26
C THR A 530 -13.98 17.20 -26.38
N SER A 531 -13.22 17.51 -25.33
CA SER A 531 -12.05 18.40 -25.40
C SER A 531 -10.89 17.80 -26.23
N ALA A 532 -10.30 18.58 -27.14
CA ALA A 532 -9.09 18.31 -27.93
C ALA A 532 -9.16 17.15 -28.95
N LEU A 533 -10.19 17.14 -29.81
CA LEU A 533 -10.37 16.12 -30.85
C LEU A 533 -10.45 16.75 -32.26
N ASP A 534 -10.03 15.99 -33.28
CA ASP A 534 -10.20 16.34 -34.69
C ASP A 534 -11.69 16.39 -35.04
N SER A 535 -12.08 17.30 -35.96
CA SER A 535 -13.47 17.59 -36.28
C SER A 535 -14.32 16.36 -36.70
N GLU A 536 -13.73 15.42 -37.45
CA GLU A 536 -14.43 14.18 -37.84
C GLU A 536 -14.70 13.26 -36.67
N VAL A 537 -13.72 13.12 -35.75
CA VAL A 537 -13.85 12.32 -34.51
C VAL A 537 -14.85 12.96 -33.56
N GLU A 538 -14.94 14.29 -33.55
CA GLU A 538 -15.92 15.02 -32.72
C GLU A 538 -17.36 14.71 -33.13
N VAL A 539 -17.67 14.72 -34.43
CA VAL A 539 -19.01 14.38 -34.94
C VAL A 539 -19.41 12.94 -34.59
N ALA A 540 -18.47 12.00 -34.71
CA ALA A 540 -18.68 10.61 -34.33
C ALA A 540 -19.00 10.45 -32.85
N ILE A 541 -18.23 11.11 -31.99
CA ILE A 541 -18.44 11.10 -30.53
C ILE A 541 -19.76 11.76 -30.16
N GLN A 542 -20.12 12.89 -30.81
CA GLN A 542 -21.41 13.55 -30.54
C GLN A 542 -22.60 12.64 -30.83
N ARG A 543 -22.60 11.92 -31.97
CA ARG A 543 -23.65 10.93 -32.29
C ARG A 543 -23.72 9.81 -31.24
N SER A 544 -22.57 9.33 -30.82
CA SER A 544 -22.49 8.29 -29.76
C SER A 544 -23.07 8.80 -28.44
N LEU A 545 -22.78 10.06 -28.06
CA LEU A 545 -23.32 10.69 -26.86
C LEU A 545 -24.84 10.90 -26.97
N ASP A 546 -25.36 11.35 -28.10
CA ASP A 546 -26.79 11.52 -28.32
C ASP A 546 -27.55 10.19 -28.19
N SER A 547 -26.97 9.11 -28.75
CA SER A 547 -27.49 7.74 -28.56
C SER A 547 -27.45 7.29 -27.11
N LEU A 548 -26.40 7.64 -26.35
CA LEU A 548 -26.23 7.29 -24.94
C LEU A 548 -27.23 8.03 -24.04
N MET A 549 -27.53 9.30 -24.33
CA MET A 549 -28.44 10.15 -23.55
C MET A 549 -29.93 9.78 -23.71
N SER A 550 -30.29 9.08 -24.77
CA SER A 550 -31.68 8.79 -25.10
C SER A 550 -32.38 8.02 -23.98
N GLY A 551 -33.53 8.57 -23.48
CA GLY A 551 -34.36 7.94 -22.45
C GLY A 551 -33.76 7.93 -21.03
N LYS A 552 -32.71 8.70 -20.75
CA LYS A 552 -32.04 8.76 -19.46
C LYS A 552 -32.12 10.15 -18.84
N THR A 553 -32.00 10.23 -17.52
CA THR A 553 -31.78 11.51 -16.82
C THR A 553 -30.30 11.86 -16.96
N VAL A 554 -29.99 13.07 -17.49
CA VAL A 554 -28.64 13.46 -17.88
C VAL A 554 -28.20 14.72 -17.15
N ILE A 555 -26.97 14.68 -16.61
CA ILE A 555 -26.26 15.85 -16.10
C ILE A 555 -25.00 16.03 -16.95
N ALA A 556 -24.92 17.09 -17.73
CA ALA A 556 -23.74 17.40 -18.54
C ALA A 556 -23.01 18.61 -17.98
N ILE A 557 -21.73 18.43 -17.58
CA ILE A 557 -20.81 19.54 -17.32
C ILE A 557 -20.27 19.95 -18.69
N ALA A 558 -20.79 21.05 -19.20
CA ALA A 558 -20.57 21.41 -20.57
C ALA A 558 -19.53 22.54 -20.71
N HIS A 559 -18.52 22.27 -21.50
CA HIS A 559 -17.51 23.25 -21.92
C HIS A 559 -17.62 23.58 -23.43
N ARG A 560 -18.49 22.87 -24.18
CA ARG A 560 -18.72 23.12 -25.62
C ARG A 560 -20.15 23.55 -25.91
N LEU A 561 -20.26 24.51 -26.82
CA LEU A 561 -21.52 25.13 -27.23
C LEU A 561 -22.52 24.12 -27.81
N SER A 562 -22.05 23.13 -28.59
CA SER A 562 -22.88 22.10 -29.21
C SER A 562 -23.59 21.22 -28.18
N THR A 563 -22.87 20.82 -27.13
CA THR A 563 -23.44 20.02 -26.05
C THR A 563 -24.44 20.81 -25.22
N ILE A 564 -24.16 22.09 -24.96
CA ILE A 564 -25.05 22.99 -24.18
C ILE A 564 -26.36 23.21 -24.90
N ALA A 565 -26.34 23.45 -26.21
CA ALA A 565 -27.53 23.76 -26.99
C ALA A 565 -28.54 22.58 -27.08
N ALA A 566 -28.08 21.34 -26.87
CA ALA A 566 -28.88 20.13 -26.91
C ALA A 566 -29.57 19.76 -25.57
N MET A 567 -29.31 20.56 -24.50
CA MET A 567 -29.88 20.31 -23.18
C MET A 567 -31.29 20.93 -23.04
N ASP A 568 -32.17 20.25 -22.29
CA ASP A 568 -33.52 20.71 -22.06
C ASP A 568 -33.55 21.94 -21.12
N ARG A 569 -32.63 21.99 -20.14
CA ARG A 569 -32.48 23.07 -19.18
C ARG A 569 -30.99 23.28 -18.83
N LEU A 570 -30.63 24.53 -18.66
CA LEU A 570 -29.29 24.96 -18.27
C LEU A 570 -29.32 25.55 -16.87
N ILE A 571 -28.30 25.24 -16.09
CA ILE A 571 -28.12 25.71 -14.73
C ILE A 571 -26.74 26.36 -14.62
N VAL A 572 -26.74 27.64 -14.32
CA VAL A 572 -25.49 28.42 -14.15
C VAL A 572 -25.17 28.45 -12.66
N LEU A 573 -24.02 27.86 -12.35
CA LEU A 573 -23.43 27.89 -11.02
C LEU A 573 -22.38 28.99 -10.91
N ASP A 574 -22.48 29.80 -9.87
CA ASP A 574 -21.44 30.77 -9.51
C ASP A 574 -21.26 30.76 -7.98
N GLU A 575 -20.02 30.65 -7.51
CA GLU A 575 -19.68 30.56 -6.10
C GLU A 575 -20.57 29.60 -5.28
N GLY A 576 -20.89 28.44 -5.84
CA GLY A 576 -21.69 27.39 -5.19
C GLY A 576 -23.20 27.68 -5.11
N ARG A 577 -23.71 28.66 -5.85
CA ARG A 577 -25.13 29.00 -5.93
C ARG A 577 -25.63 28.90 -7.37
N ILE A 578 -26.89 28.55 -7.53
CA ILE A 578 -27.60 28.65 -8.81
C ILE A 578 -27.97 30.11 -9.01
N VAL A 579 -27.37 30.74 -10.01
CA VAL A 579 -27.60 32.18 -10.31
C VAL A 579 -28.50 32.39 -11.52
N GLU A 580 -28.51 31.44 -12.47
CA GLU A 580 -29.41 31.48 -13.64
C GLU A 580 -29.89 30.06 -13.94
N GLU A 581 -31.13 29.95 -14.38
CA GLU A 581 -31.79 28.70 -14.76
C GLU A 581 -32.78 28.95 -15.88
N GLY A 582 -32.75 28.13 -16.95
CA GLY A 582 -33.64 28.29 -18.08
C GLY A 582 -33.18 27.51 -19.31
N THR A 583 -33.93 27.65 -20.41
CA THR A 583 -33.48 27.11 -21.71
C THR A 583 -32.36 27.94 -22.30
N HIS A 584 -31.63 27.41 -23.28
CA HIS A 584 -30.62 28.12 -24.02
C HIS A 584 -31.10 29.50 -24.54
N GLN A 585 -32.27 29.56 -25.16
CA GLN A 585 -32.82 30.80 -25.71
C GLN A 585 -33.20 31.81 -24.60
N GLN A 586 -33.81 31.35 -23.51
CA GLN A 586 -34.19 32.21 -22.38
C GLN A 586 -32.95 32.86 -21.75
N LEU A 587 -31.87 32.10 -21.51
CA LEU A 587 -30.66 32.60 -20.89
C LEU A 587 -29.88 33.53 -21.81
N LEU A 588 -29.88 33.33 -23.12
CA LEU A 588 -29.31 34.29 -24.08
C LEU A 588 -30.05 35.63 -24.06
N GLN A 589 -31.40 35.58 -24.02
CA GLN A 589 -32.23 36.80 -23.97
C GLN A 589 -32.08 37.55 -22.63
N ALA A 590 -31.82 36.83 -21.54
CA ALA A 590 -31.61 37.42 -20.22
C ALA A 590 -30.31 38.26 -20.14
N GLY A 591 -29.34 38.05 -21.03
CA GLY A 591 -28.11 38.84 -21.10
C GLY A 591 -27.20 38.69 -19.88
N GLY A 592 -27.32 37.61 -19.13
CA GLY A 592 -26.58 37.37 -17.87
C GLY A 592 -25.24 36.69 -18.09
N ILE A 593 -24.79 35.93 -17.06
CA ILE A 593 -23.48 35.23 -17.04
C ILE A 593 -23.42 34.22 -18.21
N TYR A 594 -24.52 33.50 -18.46
CA TYR A 594 -24.58 32.54 -19.56
C TYR A 594 -24.36 33.21 -20.92
N ALA A 595 -25.07 34.33 -21.18
CA ALA A 595 -24.95 35.04 -22.43
C ALA A 595 -23.50 35.59 -22.64
N ALA A 596 -22.87 36.09 -21.57
CA ALA A 596 -21.48 36.53 -21.61
C ALA A 596 -20.50 35.36 -21.91
N LEU A 597 -20.66 34.21 -21.26
CA LEU A 597 -19.85 33.01 -21.54
C LEU A 597 -20.03 32.50 -22.97
N TRP A 598 -21.28 32.52 -23.45
CA TRP A 598 -21.61 32.14 -24.84
C TRP A 598 -20.96 33.08 -25.85
N ALA A 599 -21.04 34.40 -25.68
CA ALA A 599 -20.43 35.39 -26.55
C ALA A 599 -18.90 35.24 -26.62
N HIS A 600 -18.25 34.96 -25.49
CA HIS A 600 -16.82 34.70 -25.47
C HIS A 600 -16.40 33.45 -26.26
N GLN A 601 -17.21 32.40 -26.22
CA GLN A 601 -16.91 31.14 -26.93
C GLN A 601 -17.31 31.19 -28.41
N SER A 602 -18.38 31.90 -28.77
CA SER A 602 -18.88 32.05 -30.14
C SER A 602 -18.17 33.18 -30.90
N GLY A 603 -17.70 34.23 -30.22
CA GLY A 603 -17.04 35.38 -30.79
C GLY A 603 -15.69 35.10 -31.48
N GLY A 604 -15.02 33.99 -31.09
CA GLY A 604 -13.83 33.54 -31.83
C GLY A 604 -14.14 32.92 -33.23
N PHE A 605 -15.39 32.57 -33.49
CA PHE A 605 -15.83 32.02 -34.78
C PHE A 605 -16.48 33.06 -35.73
N LEU A 606 -16.92 34.21 -35.19
CA LEU A 606 -17.64 35.24 -35.93
C LEU A 606 -16.82 36.55 -36.15
N GLY A 607 -15.62 36.62 -35.57
CA GLY A 607 -14.78 37.84 -35.63
C GLY A 607 -14.06 38.09 -36.96
N GLU A 608 -13.99 37.12 -37.86
CA GLU A 608 -13.27 37.31 -39.17
C GLU A 608 -14.17 37.73 -40.33
N THR A 609 -15.48 37.76 -40.19
CA THR A 609 -16.39 38.16 -41.30
C THR A 609 -16.88 39.60 -41.20
N ALA A 610 -16.67 40.31 -40.11
CA ALA A 610 -17.12 41.71 -39.95
C ALA A 610 -16.09 42.77 -40.29
N GLU A 611 -14.79 42.41 -40.36
CA GLU A 611 -13.73 43.37 -40.77
C GLU A 611 -13.43 43.37 -42.26
N ALA A 612 -13.98 42.41 -43.03
CA ALA A 612 -13.75 42.36 -44.50
C ALA A 612 -14.74 43.22 -45.32
N GLU A 613 -15.86 43.69 -44.75
CA GLU A 613 -16.82 44.56 -45.46
C GLU A 613 -16.66 46.06 -45.15
N GLY A 614 -15.75 46.45 -44.25
CA GLY A 614 -15.53 47.86 -43.88
C GLY A 614 -14.34 48.56 -44.55
N ALA A 615 -13.59 47.87 -45.45
CA ALA A 615 -12.37 48.40 -46.06
C ALA A 615 -12.53 48.75 -47.54
N GLU A 616 -13.75 48.77 -48.10
CA GLU A 616 -14.06 49.29 -49.45
C GLU A 616 -15.18 50.33 -49.40
N GLN A 617 -14.93 51.48 -48.78
CA GLN A 617 -15.62 52.73 -49.09
C GLN A 617 -14.68 53.91 -48.92
#